data_d5e231a12241fec3ac7ab736126be63c
#
_entry.id   d5e231a12241fec3ac7ab736126be63c
#
_cell.length_a   1.000
_cell.length_b   1.000
_cell.length_c   1.000
_cell.angle_alpha   90.00
_cell.angle_beta   90.00
_cell.angle_gamma   90.00
#
_symmetry.space_group_name_H-M   'P 1'
#
loop_
_entity.id
_entity.type
_entity.pdbx_description
1 polymer ?
#
loop_
_entity_poly.entity_id
_entity_poly.type
_entity_poly.pdbx_seq_one_letter_code
_entity_poly.pdbx_strand_id
1 'polypeptide(L)'
;EYITYTADTTANSKAVDLTLNVMPPYANSRIENYTEHRPFYIRNIYVITNYDPSKQHNIKDYQNEDTITHKGINILYEDDKYLRPSIIDDNCFIKRGEKYNSADVDRTYQSFGRLGILKFINISFESAGEFDGKLWLDTYILLTKGKSQTVSVSLEGTNSEGDLGFGVSTTYQHRNLAHGSETLTGKVGINYESLSGDMSGLINNRYAEYSGEVNINFPKFIFPFVKKSFRQKIRANTEFGTAFSYQERPEYTRVIAGGGWKYKWTERGSMISHQFDLLDISYIY
;
A
#
# COMPACT_ATOMS: atom_id res chain seq x y z
N GLU A 1 22.53 -1.10 13.11
CA GLU A 1 22.89 -0.49 14.41
C GLU A 1 24.41 -0.34 14.48
N TYR A 2 24.88 0.91 14.66
CA TYR A 2 26.33 1.19 14.69
C TYR A 2 26.91 1.22 16.10
N ILE A 3 26.04 1.13 17.11
CA ILE A 3 26.42 1.24 18.51
C ILE A 3 25.91 0.01 19.23
N THR A 4 26.83 -0.73 19.84
CA THR A 4 26.51 -1.87 20.72
C THR A 4 27.13 -1.62 22.09
N TYR A 5 26.49 -2.18 23.14
CA TYR A 5 26.99 -2.12 24.50
C TYR A 5 27.40 -3.51 24.95
N THR A 6 28.56 -3.63 25.53
CA THR A 6 28.96 -4.80 26.30
C THR A 6 29.04 -4.42 27.78
N ALA A 7 28.37 -5.22 28.62
CA ALA A 7 28.42 -5.05 30.06
C ALA A 7 29.35 -6.13 30.65
N ASP A 8 30.35 -5.71 31.39
CA ASP A 8 31.20 -6.62 32.16
C ASP A 8 30.90 -6.47 33.66
N THR A 9 30.60 -7.59 34.31
CA THR A 9 30.36 -7.64 35.75
C THR A 9 31.57 -8.27 36.40
N THR A 10 32.46 -7.47 36.97
CA THR A 10 33.58 -7.98 37.76
C THR A 10 33.08 -8.62 39.05
N ALA A 11 33.56 -9.82 39.35
CA ALA A 11 33.03 -10.75 40.38
C ALA A 11 33.00 -10.20 41.80
N ASN A 12 33.56 -9.05 42.12
CA ASN A 12 33.63 -8.44 43.46
C ASN A 12 33.23 -6.98 43.58
N SER A 13 32.70 -6.37 42.54
CA SER A 13 32.27 -4.98 42.60
C SER A 13 30.76 -4.87 42.39
N LYS A 14 30.12 -3.95 43.11
CA LYS A 14 28.74 -3.56 42.86
C LYS A 14 28.60 -2.61 41.63
N ALA A 15 29.67 -2.57 40.80
CA ALA A 15 29.74 -1.74 39.61
C ALA A 15 29.69 -2.64 38.37
N VAL A 16 29.08 -2.12 37.30
CA VAL A 16 29.05 -2.74 35.96
C VAL A 16 29.82 -1.85 35.05
N ASP A 17 30.85 -2.36 34.39
CA ASP A 17 31.58 -1.64 33.37
C ASP A 17 30.85 -1.78 32.05
N LEU A 18 30.41 -0.63 31.50
CA LEU A 18 29.75 -0.55 30.21
C LEU A 18 30.74 -0.08 29.15
N THR A 19 31.05 -0.95 28.21
CA THR A 19 31.85 -0.58 27.04
C THR A 19 30.94 -0.28 25.86
N LEU A 20 31.04 0.94 25.34
CA LEU A 20 30.37 1.37 24.13
C LEU A 20 31.23 1.01 22.92
N ASN A 21 30.76 0.09 22.09
CA ASN A 21 31.41 -0.27 20.85
C ASN A 21 30.75 0.47 19.67
N VAL A 22 31.51 1.33 19.01
CA VAL A 22 31.06 2.00 17.80
C VAL A 22 31.65 1.27 16.60
N MET A 23 30.79 0.61 15.83
CA MET A 23 31.20 -0.13 14.63
C MET A 23 31.20 0.80 13.41
N PRO A 24 32.10 0.58 12.43
CA PRO A 24 32.01 1.29 11.16
C PRO A 24 30.69 0.93 10.47
N PRO A 25 30.15 1.81 9.59
CA PRO A 25 28.94 1.52 8.81
C PRO A 25 29.12 0.22 8.03
N TYR A 26 28.21 -0.75 8.21
CA TYR A 26 28.31 -2.01 7.50
C TYR A 26 28.19 -1.79 5.99
N ALA A 27 29.03 -2.49 5.23
CA ALA A 27 29.11 -2.50 3.77
C ALA A 27 27.88 -3.09 3.03
N ASN A 28 26.75 -3.32 3.71
CA ASN A 28 25.48 -3.76 3.11
C ASN A 28 24.74 -2.65 2.35
N SER A 29 25.12 -1.39 2.55
CA SER A 29 24.82 -0.33 1.60
C SER A 29 25.91 -0.39 0.54
N ARG A 30 25.58 -0.37 -0.74
CA ARG A 30 26.50 -0.31 -1.90
C ARG A 30 27.50 0.89 -1.88
N ILE A 31 27.74 1.44 -0.70
CA ILE A 31 28.73 2.50 -0.44
C ILE A 31 29.99 1.77 0.03
N GLU A 32 30.73 1.24 -0.95
CA GLU A 32 32.03 0.65 -0.70
C GLU A 32 32.99 1.70 -0.15
N ASN A 33 33.69 1.36 0.95
CA ASN A 33 34.84 2.08 1.52
C ASN A 33 34.60 3.34 2.35
N TYR A 34 33.44 3.56 2.97
CA TYR A 34 33.31 4.64 3.94
C TYR A 34 33.54 4.14 5.38
N THR A 35 34.66 4.51 5.95
CA THR A 35 35.00 4.27 7.36
C THR A 35 34.61 5.43 8.29
N GLU A 36 34.11 6.53 7.75
CA GLU A 36 33.81 7.74 8.49
C GLU A 36 32.32 7.90 8.79
N HIS A 37 31.98 8.17 10.05
CA HIS A 37 30.62 8.53 10.50
C HIS A 37 30.30 9.99 10.18
N ARG A 38 30.28 10.34 8.90
CA ARG A 38 29.91 11.68 8.41
C ARG A 38 28.49 11.68 7.88
N PRO A 39 27.73 12.78 8.02
CA PRO A 39 26.40 12.88 7.46
C PRO A 39 26.44 12.89 5.93
N PHE A 40 25.57 12.10 5.32
CA PHE A 40 25.32 12.13 3.89
C PHE A 40 24.15 13.06 3.57
N TYR A 41 24.17 13.65 2.38
CA TYR A 41 23.12 14.52 1.84
C TYR A 41 22.61 13.97 0.52
N ILE A 42 21.31 14.15 0.26
CA ILE A 42 20.69 13.67 -0.97
C ILE A 42 20.93 14.65 -2.11
N ARG A 43 21.64 14.22 -3.15
CA ARG A 43 21.91 15.04 -4.33
C ARG A 43 20.77 15.00 -5.33
N ASN A 44 20.43 13.80 -5.83
CA ASN A 44 19.36 13.58 -6.79
C ASN A 44 18.49 12.41 -6.35
N ILE A 45 17.24 12.44 -6.81
CA ILE A 45 16.29 11.36 -6.59
C ILE A 45 15.79 10.92 -7.96
N TYR A 46 15.99 9.64 -8.25
CA TYR A 46 15.55 8.99 -9.48
C TYR A 46 14.49 7.94 -9.12
N VAL A 47 13.36 7.97 -9.81
CA VAL A 47 12.30 6.97 -9.68
C VAL A 47 12.15 6.26 -11.00
N ILE A 48 12.50 4.98 -11.02
CA ILE A 48 12.41 4.11 -12.21
C ILE A 48 11.13 3.30 -12.07
N THR A 49 10.16 3.54 -12.95
CA THR A 49 8.80 3.04 -12.77
C THR A 49 8.59 1.62 -13.33
N ASN A 50 9.41 1.20 -14.30
CA ASN A 50 9.31 -0.13 -14.95
C ASN A 50 10.53 -1.01 -14.67
N TYR A 51 11.01 -1.00 -13.43
CA TYR A 51 12.14 -1.83 -13.04
C TYR A 51 11.79 -3.33 -13.10
N ASP A 52 12.62 -4.09 -13.81
CA ASP A 52 12.53 -5.54 -13.88
C ASP A 52 13.67 -6.19 -13.06
N PRO A 53 13.37 -6.77 -11.88
CA PRO A 53 14.39 -7.36 -11.03
C PRO A 53 15.05 -8.62 -11.64
N SER A 54 14.48 -9.20 -12.71
CA SER A 54 15.05 -10.36 -13.39
C SER A 54 16.15 -9.99 -14.40
N LYS A 55 16.18 -8.74 -14.83
CA LYS A 55 17.21 -8.23 -15.74
C LYS A 55 18.32 -7.58 -14.92
N GLN A 56 19.55 -8.02 -15.13
CA GLN A 56 20.75 -7.37 -14.57
C GLN A 56 21.04 -6.08 -15.36
N HIS A 57 20.29 -5.02 -15.09
CA HIS A 57 20.61 -3.71 -15.64
C HIS A 57 21.43 -2.90 -14.65
N ASN A 58 22.50 -2.28 -15.14
CA ASN A 58 23.09 -1.19 -14.40
C ASN A 58 22.07 -0.03 -14.34
N ILE A 59 21.95 0.61 -13.19
CA ILE A 59 21.07 1.77 -13.01
C ILE A 59 21.35 2.87 -14.05
N LYS A 60 22.58 2.93 -14.55
CA LYS A 60 23.01 3.87 -15.60
C LYS A 60 22.37 3.61 -16.97
N ASP A 61 21.89 2.41 -17.23
CA ASP A 61 21.26 2.05 -18.51
C ASP A 61 19.89 2.72 -18.69
N TYR A 62 19.26 3.12 -17.59
CA TYR A 62 17.97 3.84 -17.59
C TYR A 62 18.08 5.35 -17.87
N GLN A 63 19.28 5.90 -18.02
CA GLN A 63 19.48 7.35 -18.24
C GLN A 63 19.03 7.86 -19.62
N ASN A 64 18.67 6.96 -20.54
CA ASN A 64 18.22 7.28 -21.89
C ASN A 64 16.70 7.30 -22.06
N GLU A 65 15.93 7.14 -20.98
CA GLU A 65 14.49 7.09 -21.02
C GLU A 65 13.85 8.48 -20.87
N ASP A 66 12.57 8.60 -21.25
CA ASP A 66 11.78 9.82 -21.08
C ASP A 66 11.74 10.22 -19.59
N THR A 67 12.57 11.18 -19.22
CA THR A 67 12.69 11.67 -17.84
C THR A 67 11.80 12.87 -17.63
N ILE A 68 10.87 12.78 -16.68
CA ILE A 68 10.05 13.90 -16.23
C ILE A 68 10.53 14.36 -14.86
N THR A 69 10.96 15.63 -14.76
CA THR A 69 11.30 16.22 -13.47
C THR A 69 10.06 16.83 -12.82
N HIS A 70 9.68 16.33 -11.64
CA HIS A 70 8.58 16.86 -10.85
C HIS A 70 9.03 17.13 -9.42
N LYS A 71 9.03 18.42 -9.01
CA LYS A 71 9.42 18.87 -7.66
C LYS A 71 10.77 18.32 -7.16
N GLY A 72 11.76 18.23 -8.05
CA GLY A 72 13.11 17.77 -7.71
C GLY A 72 13.27 16.23 -7.74
N ILE A 73 12.25 15.51 -8.13
CA ILE A 73 12.29 14.06 -8.38
C ILE A 73 12.36 13.84 -9.89
N ASN A 74 13.34 13.10 -10.35
CA ASN A 74 13.49 12.67 -11.74
C ASN A 74 12.77 11.33 -11.90
N ILE A 75 11.70 11.30 -12.69
CA ILE A 75 10.87 10.13 -12.90
C ILE A 75 11.11 9.61 -14.30
N LEU A 76 11.56 8.37 -14.39
CA LEU A 76 11.85 7.68 -15.63
C LEU A 76 10.71 6.73 -15.95
N TYR A 77 10.07 6.94 -17.11
CA TYR A 77 9.02 6.08 -17.65
C TYR A 77 9.53 5.42 -18.93
N GLU A 78 9.49 4.10 -18.99
CA GLU A 78 9.86 3.37 -20.20
C GLU A 78 8.76 3.54 -21.28
N ASP A 79 7.57 2.99 -21.05
CA ASP A 79 6.48 3.02 -22.03
C ASP A 79 5.17 3.61 -21.48
N ASP A 80 4.81 3.26 -20.24
CA ASP A 80 3.50 3.54 -19.66
C ASP A 80 3.62 4.44 -18.42
N LYS A 81 3.03 5.62 -18.46
CA LYS A 81 2.93 6.53 -17.31
C LYS A 81 1.84 6.06 -16.34
N TYR A 82 1.95 4.83 -15.85
CA TYR A 82 0.93 4.22 -15.01
C TYR A 82 0.75 4.88 -13.63
N LEU A 83 1.71 5.64 -13.15
CA LEU A 83 1.58 6.47 -11.95
C LEU A 83 1.76 7.94 -12.30
N ARG A 84 0.85 8.79 -11.83
CA ARG A 84 0.99 10.25 -11.98
C ARG A 84 2.17 10.76 -11.15
N PRO A 85 2.95 11.75 -11.66
CA PRO A 85 4.07 12.35 -10.93
C PRO A 85 3.69 12.87 -9.54
N SER A 86 2.46 13.38 -9.37
CA SER A 86 1.94 13.83 -8.08
C SER A 86 1.80 12.71 -7.05
N ILE A 87 1.49 11.48 -7.47
CA ILE A 87 1.40 10.33 -6.58
C ILE A 87 2.80 9.91 -6.11
N ILE A 88 3.79 9.99 -7.00
CA ILE A 88 5.19 9.71 -6.65
C ILE A 88 5.69 10.74 -5.63
N ASP A 89 5.45 12.03 -5.85
CA ASP A 89 5.80 13.10 -4.91
C ASP A 89 5.07 12.97 -3.55
N ASP A 90 3.80 12.62 -3.56
CA ASP A 90 3.03 12.46 -2.31
C ASP A 90 3.51 11.28 -1.45
N ASN A 91 4.15 10.27 -2.07
CA ASN A 91 4.63 9.05 -1.40
C ASN A 91 6.15 9.04 -1.18
N CYS A 92 6.92 10.00 -1.69
CA CYS A 92 8.35 10.15 -1.47
C CYS A 92 8.60 11.15 -0.34
N PHE A 93 9.22 10.68 0.75
CA PHE A 93 9.60 11.50 1.91
C PHE A 93 11.07 11.91 1.87
N ILE A 94 11.88 11.28 1.02
CA ILE A 94 13.25 11.65 0.75
C ILE A 94 13.24 12.94 -0.04
N LYS A 95 14.06 13.92 0.36
CA LYS A 95 14.11 15.23 -0.30
C LYS A 95 15.51 15.61 -0.71
N ARG A 96 15.60 16.19 -1.89
CA ARG A 96 16.85 16.73 -2.41
C ARG A 96 17.43 17.83 -1.50
N GLY A 97 18.73 17.77 -1.23
CA GLY A 97 19.46 18.74 -0.39
C GLY A 97 19.34 18.48 1.11
N GLU A 98 18.47 17.62 1.56
CA GLU A 98 18.35 17.24 2.98
C GLU A 98 19.35 16.15 3.36
N LYS A 99 19.61 16.01 4.67
CA LYS A 99 20.42 14.91 5.19
C LYS A 99 19.73 13.59 4.95
N TYR A 100 20.50 12.56 4.65
CA TYR A 100 20.03 11.18 4.67
C TYR A 100 19.44 10.85 6.03
N ASN A 101 18.22 10.33 6.01
CA ASN A 101 17.50 9.91 7.19
C ASN A 101 16.82 8.55 6.91
N SER A 102 17.23 7.52 7.63
CA SER A 102 16.65 6.18 7.47
C SER A 102 15.15 6.14 7.72
N ALA A 103 14.64 6.97 8.65
CA ALA A 103 13.20 7.05 8.91
C ALA A 103 12.41 7.57 7.70
N ASP A 104 12.97 8.47 6.89
CA ASP A 104 12.33 8.96 5.68
C ASP A 104 12.41 7.94 4.53
N VAL A 105 13.47 7.12 4.50
CA VAL A 105 13.59 5.95 3.60
C VAL A 105 12.51 4.93 3.92
N ASP A 106 12.39 4.55 5.20
CA ASP A 106 11.38 3.59 5.66
C ASP A 106 9.96 4.09 5.38
N ARG A 107 9.72 5.39 5.61
CA ARG A 107 8.43 6.03 5.30
C ARG A 107 8.12 5.97 3.81
N THR A 108 9.12 6.26 2.97
CA THR A 108 9.00 6.20 1.52
C THR A 108 8.66 4.78 1.08
N TYR A 109 9.42 3.79 1.54
CA TYR A 109 9.19 2.39 1.25
C TYR A 109 7.77 1.94 1.65
N GLN A 110 7.37 2.21 2.91
CA GLN A 110 6.03 1.88 3.41
C GLN A 110 4.91 2.61 2.65
N SER A 111 5.16 3.85 2.22
CA SER A 111 4.16 4.63 1.50
C SER A 111 3.93 4.09 0.10
N PHE A 112 4.99 3.78 -0.64
CA PHE A 112 4.89 3.10 -1.93
C PHE A 112 4.29 1.69 -1.79
N GLY A 113 4.63 0.94 -0.73
CA GLY A 113 4.10 -0.40 -0.46
C GLY A 113 2.57 -0.45 -0.29
N ARG A 114 1.93 0.67 -0.01
CA ARG A 114 0.47 0.79 0.06
C ARG A 114 -0.21 1.00 -1.28
N LEU A 115 0.56 1.33 -2.31
CA LEU A 115 0.02 1.49 -3.66
C LEU A 115 -0.23 0.10 -4.24
N GLY A 116 -1.50 -0.29 -4.35
CA GLY A 116 -1.92 -1.64 -4.77
C GLY A 116 -1.48 -2.05 -6.16
N ILE A 117 -1.01 -1.12 -6.97
CA ILE A 117 -0.46 -1.37 -8.31
C ILE A 117 0.99 -1.83 -8.30
N LEU A 118 1.75 -1.56 -7.23
CA LEU A 118 3.16 -1.90 -7.15
C LEU A 118 3.34 -3.34 -6.63
N LYS A 119 4.18 -4.12 -7.33
CA LYS A 119 4.55 -5.48 -6.96
C LYS A 119 5.87 -5.54 -6.20
N PHE A 120 6.82 -4.69 -6.60
CA PHE A 120 8.16 -4.65 -6.02
C PHE A 120 8.63 -3.21 -5.86
N ILE A 121 9.32 -2.96 -4.77
CA ILE A 121 9.89 -1.65 -4.43
C ILE A 121 11.29 -1.90 -3.86
N ASN A 122 12.26 -1.18 -4.39
CA ASN A 122 13.60 -1.16 -3.82
C ASN A 122 14.10 0.28 -3.78
N ILE A 123 14.78 0.64 -2.71
CA ILE A 123 15.41 1.95 -2.56
C ILE A 123 16.90 1.70 -2.35
N SER A 124 17.72 2.20 -3.26
CA SER A 124 19.15 2.08 -3.21
C SER A 124 19.82 3.46 -3.29
N PHE A 125 21.04 3.52 -2.80
CA PHE A 125 21.83 4.75 -2.75
C PHE A 125 23.18 4.48 -3.40
N GLU A 126 23.63 5.43 -4.21
CA GLU A 126 24.98 5.42 -4.76
C GLU A 126 25.74 6.65 -4.29
N SER A 127 27.02 6.48 -3.97
CA SER A 127 27.87 7.62 -3.61
C SER A 127 28.06 8.54 -4.82
N ALA A 128 27.74 9.80 -4.62
CA ALA A 128 27.91 10.85 -5.61
C ALA A 128 29.19 11.69 -5.37
N GLY A 129 30.04 11.22 -4.45
CA GLY A 129 31.28 11.86 -4.09
C GLY A 129 31.17 12.94 -3.02
N GLU A 130 32.29 13.60 -2.74
CA GLU A 130 32.34 14.72 -1.81
C GLU A 130 32.39 16.03 -2.60
N PHE A 131 31.52 16.97 -2.24
CA PHE A 131 31.47 18.29 -2.81
C PHE A 131 31.14 19.31 -1.71
N ASP A 132 31.86 20.42 -1.66
CA ASP A 132 31.70 21.48 -0.66
C ASP A 132 31.74 20.95 0.81
N GLY A 133 32.67 20.02 1.09
CA GLY A 133 32.84 19.39 2.40
C GLY A 133 31.68 18.51 2.86
N LYS A 134 30.76 18.16 1.96
CA LYS A 134 29.61 17.27 2.20
C LYS A 134 29.72 16.03 1.35
N LEU A 135 29.32 14.90 1.93
CA LEU A 135 29.16 13.63 1.22
C LEU A 135 27.77 13.57 0.60
N TRP A 136 27.71 13.25 -0.68
CA TRP A 136 26.43 13.24 -1.44
C TRP A 136 26.06 11.84 -1.87
N LEU A 137 24.74 11.57 -1.86
CA LEU A 137 24.14 10.35 -2.35
C LEU A 137 23.16 10.65 -3.47
N ASP A 138 23.19 9.85 -4.51
CA ASP A 138 22.09 9.71 -5.45
C ASP A 138 21.16 8.57 -4.99
N THR A 139 19.88 8.85 -4.97
CA THR A 139 18.85 7.93 -4.52
C THR A 139 18.11 7.35 -5.71
N TYR A 140 17.99 6.03 -5.77
CA TYR A 140 17.25 5.30 -6.79
C TYR A 140 16.10 4.53 -6.17
N ILE A 141 14.88 4.90 -6.56
CA ILE A 141 13.65 4.24 -6.16
C ILE A 141 13.19 3.39 -7.34
N LEU A 142 13.31 2.08 -7.20
CA LEU A 142 13.01 1.10 -8.24
C LEU A 142 11.63 0.53 -7.99
N LEU A 143 10.71 0.73 -8.94
CA LEU A 143 9.32 0.33 -8.84
C LEU A 143 8.96 -0.67 -9.94
N THR A 144 8.36 -1.80 -9.57
CA THR A 144 7.84 -2.77 -10.53
C THR A 144 6.32 -2.76 -10.50
N LYS A 145 5.71 -2.55 -11.65
CA LYS A 145 4.25 -2.59 -11.84
C LYS A 145 3.72 -4.01 -11.62
N GLY A 146 2.66 -4.13 -10.84
CA GLY A 146 1.89 -5.37 -10.69
C GLY A 146 0.76 -5.47 -11.70
N LYS A 147 -0.03 -6.54 -11.60
CA LYS A 147 -1.24 -6.71 -12.42
C LYS A 147 -2.29 -5.67 -12.04
N SER A 148 -2.75 -4.90 -13.01
CA SER A 148 -3.79 -3.89 -12.78
C SER A 148 -5.18 -4.50 -12.62
N GLN A 149 -5.44 -5.65 -13.23
CA GLN A 149 -6.74 -6.29 -13.22
C GLN A 149 -6.67 -7.71 -12.65
N THR A 150 -7.70 -8.09 -11.91
CA THR A 150 -7.87 -9.44 -11.36
C THR A 150 -9.34 -9.79 -11.42
N VAL A 151 -9.64 -11.00 -11.88
CA VAL A 151 -10.96 -11.61 -11.77
C VAL A 151 -10.84 -12.84 -10.89
N SER A 152 -11.73 -12.99 -9.93
CA SER A 152 -11.81 -14.18 -9.09
C SER A 152 -13.24 -14.68 -9.05
N VAL A 153 -13.39 -16.00 -9.08
CA VAL A 153 -14.66 -16.71 -8.91
C VAL A 153 -14.55 -17.53 -7.65
N SER A 154 -15.55 -17.39 -6.77
CA SER A 154 -15.67 -18.16 -5.53
C SER A 154 -16.90 -19.03 -5.58
N LEU A 155 -16.75 -20.28 -5.17
CA LEU A 155 -17.84 -21.24 -4.97
C LEU A 155 -17.87 -21.56 -3.49
N GLU A 156 -19.06 -21.45 -2.89
CA GLU A 156 -19.27 -21.66 -1.45
C GLU A 156 -20.39 -22.70 -1.27
N GLY A 157 -20.18 -23.66 -0.38
CA GLY A 157 -21.22 -24.56 0.10
C GLY A 157 -21.50 -24.25 1.56
N THR A 158 -22.77 -24.14 1.94
CA THR A 158 -23.20 -23.88 3.31
C THR A 158 -24.07 -25.00 3.81
N ASN A 159 -23.99 -25.30 5.10
CA ASN A 159 -24.89 -26.19 5.81
C ASN A 159 -25.22 -25.53 7.14
N SER A 160 -26.42 -25.00 7.27
CA SER A 160 -26.90 -24.30 8.45
C SER A 160 -28.13 -25.04 8.99
N GLU A 161 -28.01 -25.64 10.18
CA GLU A 161 -29.12 -26.32 10.88
C GLU A 161 -29.87 -27.42 10.04
N GLY A 162 -29.14 -28.01 9.08
CA GLY A 162 -29.72 -29.01 8.16
C GLY A 162 -30.12 -28.46 6.79
N ASP A 163 -30.12 -27.16 6.62
CA ASP A 163 -30.35 -26.49 5.35
C ASP A 163 -29.07 -26.49 4.51
N LEU A 164 -29.14 -27.00 3.31
CA LEU A 164 -28.02 -27.06 2.37
C LEU A 164 -28.10 -25.90 1.39
N GLY A 165 -26.99 -25.16 1.29
CA GLY A 165 -26.88 -24.04 0.37
C GLY A 165 -25.66 -24.10 -0.50
N PHE A 166 -25.69 -23.36 -1.58
CA PHE A 166 -24.52 -23.07 -2.41
C PHE A 166 -24.51 -21.60 -2.87
N GLY A 167 -23.34 -21.06 -2.97
CA GLY A 167 -23.12 -19.69 -3.44
C GLY A 167 -22.09 -19.65 -4.56
N VAL A 168 -22.32 -18.74 -5.49
CA VAL A 168 -21.35 -18.40 -6.53
C VAL A 168 -21.17 -16.91 -6.54
N SER A 169 -19.93 -16.45 -6.47
CA SER A 169 -19.64 -15.03 -6.61
C SER A 169 -18.47 -14.79 -7.55
N THR A 170 -18.55 -13.69 -8.27
CA THR A 170 -17.48 -13.20 -9.14
C THR A 170 -17.07 -11.83 -8.67
N THR A 171 -15.77 -11.63 -8.48
CA THR A 171 -15.17 -10.35 -8.09
C THR A 171 -14.22 -9.90 -9.18
N TYR A 172 -14.44 -8.70 -9.69
CA TYR A 172 -13.52 -7.98 -10.55
C TYR A 172 -12.84 -6.88 -9.77
N GLN A 173 -11.53 -6.77 -9.88
CA GLN A 173 -10.76 -5.71 -9.26
C GLN A 173 -9.85 -5.02 -10.27
N HIS A 174 -9.91 -3.69 -10.33
CA HIS A 174 -8.98 -2.87 -11.09
C HIS A 174 -8.19 -1.97 -10.13
N ARG A 175 -6.87 -2.17 -10.08
CA ARG A 175 -5.94 -1.43 -9.21
C ARG A 175 -5.22 -0.36 -10.02
N ASN A 176 -5.59 0.84 -9.96
CA ASN A 176 -5.02 1.96 -10.71
C ASN A 176 -5.95 2.54 -11.77
N LEU A 177 -7.19 2.74 -11.37
CA LEU A 177 -8.26 3.19 -12.28
C LEU A 177 -7.94 4.51 -12.98
N ALA A 178 -7.36 5.47 -12.24
CA ALA A 178 -7.02 6.80 -12.76
C ALA A 178 -5.52 7.14 -12.55
N HIS A 179 -4.62 6.16 -12.67
CA HIS A 179 -3.16 6.31 -12.50
C HIS A 179 -2.72 6.91 -11.13
N GLY A 180 -3.57 6.76 -10.12
CA GLY A 180 -3.32 7.18 -8.74
C GLY A 180 -3.36 6.04 -7.74
N SER A 181 -3.29 4.79 -8.25
CA SER A 181 -3.42 3.55 -7.47
C SER A 181 -4.79 3.41 -6.79
N GLU A 182 -5.83 4.03 -7.36
CA GLU A 182 -7.20 3.82 -6.94
C GLU A 182 -7.63 2.39 -7.25
N THR A 183 -8.31 1.73 -6.32
CA THR A 183 -8.81 0.37 -6.51
C THR A 183 -10.32 0.38 -6.67
N LEU A 184 -10.79 -0.03 -7.84
CA LEU A 184 -12.19 -0.34 -8.09
C LEU A 184 -12.40 -1.84 -7.86
N THR A 185 -13.39 -2.21 -7.06
CA THR A 185 -13.82 -3.59 -6.85
C THR A 185 -15.28 -3.68 -7.16
N GLY A 186 -15.64 -4.58 -8.07
CA GLY A 186 -17.03 -4.97 -8.34
C GLY A 186 -17.23 -6.44 -7.97
N LYS A 187 -18.26 -6.75 -7.20
CA LYS A 187 -18.63 -8.12 -6.84
C LYS A 187 -20.08 -8.35 -7.20
N VAL A 188 -20.36 -9.49 -7.82
CA VAL A 188 -21.72 -10.02 -8.03
C VAL A 188 -21.79 -11.42 -7.45
N GLY A 189 -22.91 -11.75 -6.83
CA GLY A 189 -23.08 -13.04 -6.17
C GLY A 189 -24.51 -13.52 -6.24
N ILE A 190 -24.65 -14.85 -6.25
CA ILE A 190 -25.91 -15.56 -6.15
C ILE A 190 -25.74 -16.61 -5.06
N ASN A 191 -26.59 -16.58 -4.07
CA ASN A 191 -26.69 -17.60 -3.02
C ASN A 191 -28.06 -18.30 -3.11
N TYR A 192 -28.03 -19.59 -2.94
CA TYR A 192 -29.23 -20.42 -2.93
C TYR A 192 -29.16 -21.37 -1.74
N GLU A 193 -30.24 -21.49 -0.99
CA GLU A 193 -30.33 -22.35 0.18
C GLU A 193 -31.71 -23.09 0.20
N SER A 194 -31.67 -24.36 0.51
CA SER A 194 -32.88 -25.18 0.68
C SER A 194 -33.23 -25.22 2.17
N LEU A 195 -34.39 -24.70 2.52
CA LEU A 195 -34.82 -24.44 3.91
C LEU A 195 -35.44 -25.64 4.63
N SER A 196 -35.41 -26.87 4.14
CA SER A 196 -36.07 -27.99 4.82
C SER A 196 -35.25 -29.28 4.92
N GLY A 197 -33.97 -29.27 4.54
CA GLY A 197 -33.15 -30.49 4.57
C GLY A 197 -33.67 -31.63 3.64
N ASP A 198 -34.78 -31.43 2.99
CA ASP A 198 -35.42 -32.41 2.11
C ASP A 198 -35.30 -31.98 0.64
N MET A 199 -34.53 -32.74 -0.14
CA MET A 199 -34.27 -32.44 -1.55
C MET A 199 -35.56 -32.43 -2.40
N SER A 200 -36.66 -33.02 -1.89
CA SER A 200 -37.97 -33.00 -2.56
C SER A 200 -38.66 -31.63 -2.48
N GLY A 201 -38.22 -30.75 -1.58
CA GLY A 201 -38.77 -29.41 -1.35
C GLY A 201 -38.10 -28.26 -2.13
N LEU A 202 -37.17 -28.53 -3.02
CA LEU A 202 -36.36 -27.54 -3.76
C LEU A 202 -37.18 -26.47 -4.52
N ILE A 203 -38.47 -26.67 -4.73
CA ILE A 203 -39.32 -25.77 -5.52
C ILE A 203 -40.11 -24.79 -4.64
N ASN A 204 -40.48 -25.16 -3.40
CA ASN A 204 -41.41 -24.38 -2.57
C ASN A 204 -40.80 -23.74 -1.31
N ASN A 205 -39.69 -24.25 -0.78
CA ASN A 205 -39.03 -23.72 0.43
C ASN A 205 -37.58 -23.40 0.11
N ARG A 206 -37.37 -22.30 -0.57
CA ARG A 206 -36.04 -21.87 -0.98
C ARG A 206 -35.72 -20.46 -0.50
N TYR A 207 -34.47 -20.25 -0.17
CA TYR A 207 -33.90 -18.93 -0.07
C TYR A 207 -33.03 -18.67 -1.31
N ALA A 208 -33.25 -17.56 -1.95
CA ALA A 208 -32.41 -17.09 -3.04
C ALA A 208 -31.98 -15.65 -2.78
N GLU A 209 -30.69 -15.36 -2.93
CA GLU A 209 -30.16 -14.03 -2.80
C GLU A 209 -29.31 -13.68 -4.02
N TYR A 210 -29.57 -12.51 -4.56
CA TYR A 210 -28.80 -11.88 -5.63
C TYR A 210 -28.15 -10.63 -5.07
N SER A 211 -26.83 -10.55 -5.14
CA SER A 211 -26.08 -9.42 -4.58
C SER A 211 -25.16 -8.78 -5.62
N GLY A 212 -25.02 -7.49 -5.50
CA GLY A 212 -24.09 -6.69 -6.28
C GLY A 212 -23.45 -5.63 -5.39
N GLU A 213 -22.13 -5.44 -5.52
CA GLU A 213 -21.37 -4.47 -4.74
C GLU A 213 -20.34 -3.80 -5.64
N VAL A 214 -20.21 -2.50 -5.51
CA VAL A 214 -19.15 -1.72 -6.17
C VAL A 214 -18.50 -0.82 -5.16
N ASN A 215 -17.18 -0.94 -5.03
CA ASN A 215 -16.37 -0.13 -4.12
C ASN A 215 -15.21 0.52 -4.85
N ILE A 216 -14.95 1.79 -4.55
CA ILE A 216 -13.76 2.51 -4.99
C ILE A 216 -12.97 2.93 -3.75
N ASN A 217 -11.72 2.50 -3.68
CA ASN A 217 -10.80 2.86 -2.60
C ASN A 217 -9.66 3.72 -3.16
N PHE A 218 -9.47 4.87 -2.54
CA PHE A 218 -8.37 5.79 -2.81
C PHE A 218 -7.33 5.66 -1.70
N PRO A 219 -6.05 5.37 -2.01
CA PRO A 219 -5.00 5.24 -0.99
C PRO A 219 -4.52 6.61 -0.46
N LYS A 220 -5.45 7.53 -0.26
CA LYS A 220 -5.21 8.88 0.24
C LYS A 220 -6.45 9.47 0.89
N PHE A 221 -6.26 10.51 1.70
CA PHE A 221 -7.35 11.30 2.25
C PHE A 221 -7.86 12.29 1.20
N ILE A 222 -9.06 12.03 0.64
CA ILE A 222 -9.70 12.92 -0.34
C ILE A 222 -10.60 13.88 0.41
N PHE A 223 -10.02 15.00 0.86
CA PHE A 223 -10.77 16.08 1.46
C PHE A 223 -10.18 17.42 1.01
N PRO A 224 -10.97 18.34 0.47
CA PRO A 224 -10.47 19.53 -0.20
C PRO A 224 -9.69 20.48 0.71
N PHE A 225 -9.98 20.50 2.00
CA PHE A 225 -9.40 21.44 2.97
C PHE A 225 -8.18 20.91 3.72
N VAL A 226 -7.69 19.70 3.40
CA VAL A 226 -6.56 19.08 4.11
C VAL A 226 -5.23 19.42 3.45
N LYS A 227 -4.34 20.05 4.22
CA LYS A 227 -2.99 20.42 3.78
C LYS A 227 -2.11 19.16 3.53
N LYS A 228 -1.17 19.27 2.59
CA LYS A 228 -0.19 18.19 2.29
C LYS A 228 0.55 17.73 3.56
N SER A 229 0.96 18.66 4.42
CA SER A 229 1.66 18.36 5.67
C SER A 229 0.87 17.44 6.63
N PHE A 230 -0.45 17.59 6.68
CA PHE A 230 -1.31 16.69 7.48
C PHE A 230 -1.40 15.32 6.79
N ARG A 231 -1.65 15.27 5.48
CA ARG A 231 -1.72 14.01 4.73
C ARG A 231 -0.44 13.17 4.87
N GLN A 232 0.70 13.82 4.96
CA GLN A 232 2.00 13.13 5.16
C GLN A 232 2.18 12.55 6.56
N LYS A 233 1.44 13.03 7.56
CA LYS A 233 1.50 12.54 8.95
C LYS A 233 0.62 11.31 9.20
N ILE A 234 -0.33 11.04 8.31
CA ILE A 234 -1.28 9.94 8.46
C ILE A 234 -1.14 8.94 7.32
N ARG A 235 -1.60 7.72 7.58
CA ARG A 235 -1.86 6.70 6.56
C ARG A 235 -3.37 6.65 6.38
N ALA A 236 -3.86 7.15 5.28
CA ALA A 236 -5.30 7.29 5.08
C ALA A 236 -5.79 6.61 3.80
N ASN A 237 -7.04 6.17 3.85
CA ASN A 237 -7.83 5.71 2.74
C ASN A 237 -9.16 6.44 2.73
N THR A 238 -9.69 6.68 1.53
CA THR A 238 -11.06 7.15 1.31
C THR A 238 -11.80 6.09 0.52
N GLU A 239 -12.93 5.64 1.01
CA GLU A 239 -13.73 4.58 0.40
C GLU A 239 -15.11 5.11 0.04
N PHE A 240 -15.54 4.80 -1.18
CA PHE A 240 -16.90 4.97 -1.66
C PHE A 240 -17.44 3.60 -2.05
N GLY A 241 -18.58 3.25 -1.53
CA GLY A 241 -19.19 1.95 -1.80
C GLY A 241 -20.68 2.05 -2.03
N THR A 242 -21.20 1.14 -2.85
CA THR A 242 -22.63 0.89 -2.99
C THR A 242 -22.84 -0.60 -3.05
N ALA A 243 -23.91 -1.06 -2.42
CA ALA A 243 -24.30 -2.46 -2.40
C ALA A 243 -25.80 -2.59 -2.66
N PHE A 244 -26.14 -3.67 -3.33
CA PHE A 244 -27.52 -4.07 -3.59
C PHE A 244 -27.68 -5.55 -3.27
N SER A 245 -28.76 -5.93 -2.59
CA SER A 245 -29.13 -7.31 -2.34
C SER A 245 -30.64 -7.47 -2.51
N TYR A 246 -31.02 -8.47 -3.28
CA TYR A 246 -32.39 -8.95 -3.44
C TYR A 246 -32.48 -10.35 -2.82
N GLN A 247 -33.31 -10.49 -1.81
CA GLN A 247 -33.50 -11.71 -1.05
C GLN A 247 -34.94 -12.18 -1.21
N GLU A 248 -35.09 -13.41 -1.62
CA GLU A 248 -36.38 -14.09 -1.74
C GLU A 248 -36.43 -15.27 -0.78
N ARG A 249 -37.37 -15.22 0.17
CA ARG A 249 -37.72 -16.30 1.09
C ARG A 249 -39.21 -16.66 0.95
N PRO A 250 -39.65 -17.85 1.40
CA PRO A 250 -41.06 -18.18 1.38
C PRO A 250 -41.95 -17.18 2.11
N GLU A 251 -41.43 -16.56 3.19
CA GLU A 251 -42.19 -15.68 4.07
C GLU A 251 -42.15 -14.21 3.60
N TYR A 252 -41.12 -13.80 2.85
CA TYR A 252 -40.96 -12.42 2.42
C TYR A 252 -39.98 -12.27 1.27
N THR A 253 -40.14 -11.18 0.56
CA THR A 253 -39.11 -10.66 -0.37
C THR A 253 -38.55 -9.38 0.22
N ARG A 254 -37.24 -9.25 0.21
CA ARG A 254 -36.55 -8.07 0.75
C ARG A 254 -35.53 -7.53 -0.26
N VAL A 255 -35.58 -6.24 -0.49
CA VAL A 255 -34.62 -5.50 -1.27
C VAL A 255 -33.81 -4.60 -0.33
N ILE A 256 -32.51 -4.71 -0.38
CA ILE A 256 -31.59 -3.86 0.38
C ILE A 256 -30.72 -3.13 -0.63
N ALA A 257 -30.72 -1.81 -0.59
CA ALA A 257 -29.82 -0.97 -1.36
C ALA A 257 -29.12 0.01 -0.42
N GLY A 258 -27.82 0.13 -0.54
CA GLY A 258 -27.06 0.99 0.32
C GLY A 258 -25.87 1.66 -0.37
N GLY A 259 -25.39 2.72 0.25
CA GLY A 259 -24.18 3.40 -0.19
C GLY A 259 -23.51 4.13 0.95
N GLY A 260 -22.20 4.19 0.91
CA GLY A 260 -21.41 4.79 1.95
C GLY A 260 -20.21 5.56 1.46
N TRP A 261 -19.81 6.51 2.26
CA TRP A 261 -18.58 7.28 2.10
C TRP A 261 -17.82 7.27 3.43
N LYS A 262 -16.62 6.65 3.43
CA LYS A 262 -15.85 6.40 4.65
C LYS A 262 -14.43 6.92 4.51
N TYR A 263 -13.95 7.50 5.60
CA TYR A 263 -12.55 7.83 5.78
C TYR A 263 -11.94 6.91 6.83
N LYS A 264 -10.82 6.30 6.50
CA LYS A 264 -10.03 5.50 7.45
C LYS A 264 -8.62 6.07 7.50
N TRP A 265 -8.09 6.30 8.68
CA TRP A 265 -6.71 6.75 8.82
C TRP A 265 -6.07 6.22 10.09
N THR A 266 -4.75 6.09 10.03
CA THR A 266 -3.90 5.74 11.17
C THR A 266 -2.79 6.78 11.25
N GLU A 267 -2.53 7.31 12.42
CA GLU A 267 -1.41 8.21 12.63
C GLU A 267 -0.08 7.44 12.56
N ARG A 268 0.93 8.07 11.99
CA ARG A 268 2.25 7.45 11.90
C ARG A 268 2.86 7.36 13.31
N GLY A 269 3.35 6.16 13.66
CA GLY A 269 3.90 5.88 14.99
C GLY A 269 2.86 5.57 16.07
N SER A 270 1.58 5.61 15.73
CA SER A 270 0.48 5.20 16.61
C SER A 270 -0.12 3.87 16.14
N MET A 271 -0.60 3.06 17.07
CA MET A 271 -1.40 1.86 16.77
C MET A 271 -2.90 2.19 16.66
N ILE A 272 -3.28 3.46 16.83
CA ILE A 272 -4.68 3.89 16.83
C ILE A 272 -5.12 4.12 15.39
N SER A 273 -6.16 3.43 15.00
CA SER A 273 -6.85 3.62 13.72
C SER A 273 -8.17 4.34 13.96
N HIS A 274 -8.45 5.30 13.10
CA HIS A 274 -9.67 6.08 13.13
C HIS A 274 -10.50 5.76 11.90
N GLN A 275 -11.82 5.70 12.06
CA GLN A 275 -12.79 5.62 10.98
C GLN A 275 -13.83 6.72 11.18
N PHE A 276 -14.16 7.39 10.09
CA PHE A 276 -15.24 8.37 10.05
C PHE A 276 -16.13 8.07 8.85
N ASP A 277 -17.36 7.70 9.13
CA ASP A 277 -18.40 7.46 8.14
C ASP A 277 -19.12 8.79 7.88
N LEU A 278 -18.81 9.42 6.76
CA LEU A 278 -19.42 10.70 6.36
C LEU A 278 -20.86 10.48 5.87
N LEU A 279 -21.08 9.38 5.19
CA LEU A 279 -22.38 8.96 4.68
C LEU A 279 -22.51 7.45 4.83
N ASP A 280 -23.63 7.00 5.38
CA ASP A 280 -24.05 5.60 5.41
C ASP A 280 -25.57 5.59 5.27
N ILE A 281 -26.04 5.21 4.09
CA ILE A 281 -27.46 5.15 3.77
C ILE A 281 -27.79 3.72 3.39
N SER A 282 -28.80 3.16 4.02
CA SER A 282 -29.40 1.89 3.64
C SER A 282 -30.91 2.05 3.49
N TYR A 283 -31.42 1.55 2.40
CA TYR A 283 -32.85 1.47 2.11
C TYR A 283 -33.26 0.00 2.10
N ILE A 284 -34.29 -0.34 2.84
CA ILE A 284 -34.81 -1.68 2.96
C ILE A 284 -36.30 -1.63 2.58
N TYR A 285 -36.67 -2.47 1.60
CA TYR A 285 -38.05 -2.61 1.11
C TYR A 285 -38.45 -4.09 1.17
#